data_2791983c417d49e54c3eb92b9d93d8f0
#
_entry.id   2791983c417d49e54c3eb92b9d93d8f0
#
_cell.length_a   1.000
_cell.length_b   1.000
_cell.length_c   1.000
_cell.angle_alpha   90.00
_cell.angle_beta   90.00
_cell.angle_gamma   90.00
#
_symmetry.space_group_name_H-M   'P 1'
#
loop_
_entity.id
_entity.type
_entity.pdbx_description
1 polymer ?
#
loop_
_entity_poly.entity_id
_entity_poly.type
_entity_poly.pdbx_seq_one_letter_code
_entity_poly.pdbx_strand_id
1 'polypeptide(L)'
;MAPKRYGKYQEAIGDLEDAFGSYCSYCERRFPALLAVEHVSPKSSDAARATDWTNFLLGCVNCNSTKGDKPTNNHDFLWPDKDNTLTAIEYRDGGIVQPSLALAPQIEAKAAALIDLVGLDRHPGQPAAKQPTDRDKRYLEREEKWTLAQATRAKLMRNDTLDFREVVVDLAKQSGFFSIWIAAFHDDPDMRRRLVEAFVGTARDCFEADWGLKVRVGGHI
;
A
#
# COMPACT_ATOMS: atom_id res chain seq x y z
N MET A 1 -10.77 15.73 4.57
CA MET A 1 -11.99 15.43 5.37
C MET A 1 -11.77 15.98 6.77
N ALA A 2 -12.79 16.57 7.42
CA ALA A 2 -12.66 17.08 8.79
C ALA A 2 -12.39 15.90 9.76
N PRO A 3 -11.60 16.11 10.84
CA PRO A 3 -11.35 15.06 11.82
C PRO A 3 -12.68 14.56 12.42
N LYS A 4 -12.91 13.23 12.35
CA LYS A 4 -14.07 12.59 12.96
C LYS A 4 -13.63 11.87 14.25
N ARG A 5 -14.53 11.80 15.23
CA ARG A 5 -14.41 10.94 16.41
C ARG A 5 -15.61 10.01 16.48
N TYR A 6 -15.34 8.79 16.86
CA TYR A 6 -16.34 7.71 16.92
C TYR A 6 -16.61 7.31 18.36
N GLY A 7 -17.80 6.79 18.65
CA GLY A 7 -18.11 6.18 19.93
C GLY A 7 -17.31 4.89 20.13
N LYS A 8 -17.18 4.10 19.05
CA LYS A 8 -16.34 2.92 18.96
C LYS A 8 -15.56 2.94 17.66
N TYR A 9 -14.28 2.56 17.67
CA TYR A 9 -13.43 2.59 16.49
C TYR A 9 -13.98 1.74 15.31
N GLN A 10 -14.71 0.65 15.60
CA GLN A 10 -15.32 -0.19 14.57
C GLN A 10 -16.34 0.56 13.69
N GLU A 11 -16.94 1.63 14.21
CA GLU A 11 -17.89 2.47 13.47
C GLU A 11 -17.23 3.23 12.31
N ALA A 12 -15.89 3.34 12.33
CA ALA A 12 -15.13 4.00 11.28
C ALA A 12 -14.96 3.17 10.00
N ILE A 13 -15.31 1.86 10.01
CA ILE A 13 -14.99 0.98 8.88
C ILE A 13 -15.59 1.46 7.56
N GLY A 14 -16.86 1.85 7.53
CA GLY A 14 -17.52 2.35 6.32
C GLY A 14 -16.87 3.64 5.80
N ASP A 15 -16.60 4.60 6.68
CA ASP A 15 -15.93 5.85 6.32
C ASP A 15 -14.50 5.60 5.78
N LEU A 16 -13.79 4.57 6.30
CA LEU A 16 -12.47 4.20 5.83
C LEU A 16 -12.53 3.50 4.45
N GLU A 17 -13.51 2.62 4.24
CA GLU A 17 -13.73 1.99 2.94
C GLU A 17 -14.13 3.00 1.86
N ASP A 18 -14.95 3.99 2.21
CA ASP A 18 -15.29 5.11 1.32
C ASP A 18 -14.07 5.98 0.98
N ALA A 19 -13.16 6.17 1.95
CA ALA A 19 -12.00 7.02 1.78
C ALA A 19 -10.83 6.32 1.06
N PHE A 20 -10.59 5.04 1.33
CA PHE A 20 -9.41 4.30 0.86
C PHE A 20 -9.73 3.16 -0.11
N GLY A 21 -11.01 2.86 -0.33
CA GLY A 21 -11.43 1.67 -1.05
C GLY A 21 -11.25 0.41 -0.20
N SER A 22 -11.61 -0.74 -0.78
CA SER A 22 -11.53 -2.04 -0.09
C SER A 22 -10.14 -2.67 -0.23
N TYR A 23 -9.08 -1.93 0.15
CA TYR A 23 -7.69 -2.34 0.06
C TYR A 23 -7.00 -2.21 1.41
N CYS A 24 -6.11 -3.16 1.73
CA CYS A 24 -5.24 -3.03 2.90
C CYS A 24 -4.24 -1.88 2.68
N SER A 25 -4.18 -0.92 3.59
CA SER A 25 -3.30 0.25 3.48
C SER A 25 -1.79 -0.11 3.45
N TYR A 26 -1.42 -1.30 3.91
CA TYR A 26 -0.02 -1.72 3.96
C TYR A 26 0.41 -2.62 2.80
N CYS A 27 -0.36 -3.69 2.52
CA CYS A 27 0.02 -4.67 1.49
C CYS A 27 -0.77 -4.53 0.20
N GLU A 28 -1.70 -3.59 0.14
CA GLU A 28 -2.52 -3.23 -1.03
C GLU A 28 -3.39 -4.38 -1.59
N ARG A 29 -3.49 -5.50 -0.86
CA ARG A 29 -4.40 -6.57 -1.24
C ARG A 29 -5.83 -6.08 -1.18
N ARG A 30 -6.62 -6.50 -2.17
CA ARG A 30 -8.05 -6.21 -2.22
C ARG A 30 -8.83 -7.18 -1.35
N PHE A 31 -9.69 -6.62 -0.49
CA PHE A 31 -10.62 -7.38 0.34
C PHE A 31 -12.00 -6.73 0.23
N PRO A 32 -12.94 -7.31 -0.53
CA PRO A 32 -14.33 -6.82 -0.58
C PRO A 32 -15.04 -6.83 0.77
N ALA A 33 -14.53 -7.62 1.72
CA ALA A 33 -14.92 -7.71 3.11
C ALA A 33 -13.69 -8.10 3.95
N LEU A 34 -13.81 -8.11 5.26
CA LEU A 34 -12.78 -8.59 6.20
C LEU A 34 -11.57 -7.64 6.40
N LEU A 35 -11.65 -6.39 5.98
CA LEU A 35 -10.73 -5.37 6.47
C LEU A 35 -11.14 -4.94 7.88
N ALA A 36 -10.17 -4.55 8.67
CA ALA A 36 -10.37 -4.04 10.01
C ALA A 36 -9.83 -2.61 10.14
N VAL A 37 -10.38 -1.87 11.08
CA VAL A 37 -9.77 -0.60 11.52
C VAL A 37 -8.45 -0.92 12.19
N GLU A 38 -7.38 -0.45 11.61
CA GLU A 38 -6.01 -0.57 12.10
C GLU A 38 -5.61 0.73 12.78
N HIS A 39 -4.97 0.64 13.95
CA HIS A 39 -4.49 1.82 14.68
C HIS A 39 -3.02 2.06 14.38
N VAL A 40 -2.68 3.22 13.80
CA VAL A 40 -1.28 3.64 13.59
C VAL A 40 -0.53 3.58 14.92
N SER A 41 -1.00 4.29 15.96
CA SER A 41 -0.55 4.11 17.35
C SER A 41 -1.49 3.13 18.05
N PRO A 42 -0.97 1.99 18.57
CA PRO A 42 -1.80 0.98 19.22
C PRO A 42 -2.61 1.54 20.41
N LYS A 43 -3.82 1.05 20.59
CA LYS A 43 -4.71 1.46 21.71
C LYS A 43 -4.07 1.22 23.08
N SER A 44 -3.22 0.21 23.20
CA SER A 44 -2.51 -0.13 24.43
C SER A 44 -1.48 0.95 24.84
N SER A 45 -0.92 1.66 23.85
CA SER A 45 0.07 2.73 24.07
C SER A 45 -0.52 4.14 23.98
N ASP A 46 -1.66 4.32 23.28
CA ASP A 46 -2.31 5.62 23.09
C ASP A 46 -3.84 5.50 23.14
N ALA A 47 -4.37 5.28 24.33
CA ALA A 47 -5.82 5.14 24.56
C ALA A 47 -6.61 6.41 24.20
N ALA A 48 -6.00 7.59 24.27
CA ALA A 48 -6.65 8.86 23.95
C ALA A 48 -7.00 8.96 22.45
N ARG A 49 -6.25 8.27 21.57
CA ARG A 49 -6.47 8.21 20.14
C ARG A 49 -7.18 6.94 19.65
N ALA A 50 -7.72 6.14 20.58
CA ALA A 50 -8.39 4.88 20.24
C ALA A 50 -9.64 5.04 19.35
N THR A 51 -10.24 6.24 19.28
CA THR A 51 -11.40 6.55 18.45
C THR A 51 -11.17 7.75 17.53
N ASP A 52 -9.90 8.13 17.31
CA ASP A 52 -9.52 9.26 16.48
C ASP A 52 -9.27 8.81 15.03
N TRP A 53 -10.01 9.41 14.08
CA TRP A 53 -9.84 9.19 12.64
C TRP A 53 -8.39 9.27 12.17
N THR A 54 -7.64 10.24 12.67
CA THR A 54 -6.23 10.46 12.26
C THR A 54 -5.27 9.37 12.73
N ASN A 55 -5.78 8.40 13.50
CA ASN A 55 -5.04 7.23 13.96
C ASN A 55 -5.47 5.94 13.24
N PHE A 56 -6.29 6.03 12.17
CA PHE A 56 -6.89 4.87 11.54
C PHE A 56 -6.38 4.65 10.12
N LEU A 57 -6.15 3.38 9.81
CA LEU A 57 -5.93 2.82 8.47
C LEU A 57 -6.83 1.58 8.30
N LEU A 58 -6.91 1.05 7.08
CA LEU A 58 -7.50 -0.26 6.81
C LEU A 58 -6.42 -1.33 6.83
N GLY A 59 -6.55 -2.33 7.70
CA GLY A 59 -5.62 -3.43 7.83
C GLY A 59 -6.24 -4.79 7.49
N CYS A 60 -5.53 -5.62 6.71
CA CYS A 60 -5.88 -7.03 6.59
C CYS A 60 -5.36 -7.83 7.79
N VAL A 61 -5.90 -9.04 7.98
CA VAL A 61 -5.51 -9.92 9.10
C VAL A 61 -3.99 -10.10 9.20
N ASN A 62 -3.30 -10.33 8.08
CA ASN A 62 -1.84 -10.56 8.09
C ASN A 62 -1.06 -9.32 8.56
N CYS A 63 -1.36 -8.13 8.00
CA CYS A 63 -0.66 -6.90 8.39
C CYS A 63 -0.98 -6.52 9.83
N ASN A 64 -2.26 -6.51 10.20
CA ASN A 64 -2.72 -6.14 11.53
C ASN A 64 -2.16 -7.09 12.62
N SER A 65 -2.23 -8.41 12.41
CA SER A 65 -1.69 -9.37 13.38
C SER A 65 -0.15 -9.33 13.49
N THR A 66 0.55 -9.03 12.39
CA THR A 66 2.02 -8.91 12.41
C THR A 66 2.46 -7.65 13.12
N LYS A 67 1.77 -6.53 12.89
CA LYS A 67 2.01 -5.28 13.62
C LYS A 67 1.65 -5.45 15.10
N GLY A 68 0.46 -5.98 15.38
CA GLY A 68 -0.01 -6.18 16.77
C GLY A 68 0.04 -4.87 17.57
N ASP A 69 0.42 -5.01 18.85
CA ASP A 69 0.55 -3.91 19.80
C ASP A 69 1.97 -3.31 19.88
N LYS A 70 2.80 -3.54 18.85
CA LYS A 70 4.14 -2.97 18.82
C LYS A 70 4.05 -1.44 18.92
N PRO A 71 4.75 -0.82 19.87
CA PRO A 71 4.78 0.63 19.98
C PRO A 71 5.30 1.26 18.69
N THR A 72 4.61 2.28 18.20
CA THR A 72 5.01 3.01 17.02
C THR A 72 5.19 4.49 17.35
N ASN A 73 6.36 5.00 17.01
CA ASN A 73 6.61 6.43 16.94
C ASN A 73 6.37 6.88 15.50
N ASN A 74 5.50 7.88 15.29
CA ASN A 74 5.17 8.36 13.95
C ASN A 74 6.39 8.86 13.15
N HIS A 75 7.48 9.21 13.82
CA HIS A 75 8.70 9.69 13.17
C HIS A 75 9.66 8.60 12.71
N ASP A 76 9.49 7.36 13.16
CA ASP A 76 10.41 6.26 12.86
C ASP A 76 9.97 5.43 11.65
N PHE A 77 8.78 5.70 11.11
CA PHE A 77 8.17 4.97 10.01
C PHE A 77 7.74 5.91 8.88
N LEU A 78 7.58 5.37 7.69
CA LEU A 78 6.78 5.98 6.62
C LEU A 78 5.36 5.45 6.72
N TRP A 79 4.37 6.34 6.66
CA TRP A 79 2.97 5.94 6.80
C TRP A 79 2.20 6.13 5.50
N PRO A 80 1.40 5.14 5.04
CA PRO A 80 0.70 5.20 3.76
C PRO A 80 -0.26 6.38 3.60
N ASP A 81 -0.79 6.90 4.72
CA ASP A 81 -1.67 8.06 4.73
C ASP A 81 -0.93 9.41 4.73
N LYS A 82 0.39 9.41 4.92
CA LYS A 82 1.21 10.64 5.04
C LYS A 82 2.33 10.74 4.04
N ASP A 83 2.94 9.60 3.70
CA ASP A 83 4.15 9.54 2.88
C ASP A 83 3.86 8.99 1.49
N ASN A 84 4.71 9.31 0.50
CA ASN A 84 4.65 8.69 -0.80
C ASN A 84 5.37 7.32 -0.77
N THR A 85 4.66 6.29 -0.32
CA THR A 85 5.20 4.92 -0.26
C THR A 85 5.53 4.32 -1.62
N LEU A 86 4.97 4.85 -2.73
CA LEU A 86 5.32 4.45 -4.10
C LEU A 86 6.77 4.78 -4.46
N THR A 87 7.32 5.85 -3.87
CA THR A 87 8.73 6.24 -4.05
C THR A 87 9.65 5.45 -3.12
N ALA A 88 9.13 5.10 -1.93
CA ALA A 88 9.94 4.54 -0.85
C ALA A 88 10.05 3.02 -0.87
N ILE A 89 9.05 2.32 -1.42
CA ILE A 89 8.94 0.85 -1.38
C ILE A 89 8.91 0.29 -2.79
N GLU A 90 9.85 -0.58 -3.09
CA GLU A 90 9.93 -1.28 -4.36
C GLU A 90 9.31 -2.67 -4.26
N TYR A 91 8.45 -2.97 -5.22
CA TYR A 91 7.97 -4.31 -5.52
C TYR A 91 8.75 -4.85 -6.71
N ARG A 92 9.25 -6.08 -6.60
CA ARG A 92 10.08 -6.71 -7.61
C ARG A 92 9.58 -8.11 -7.95
N ASP A 93 10.13 -8.65 -9.03
CA ASP A 93 9.95 -10.04 -9.44
C ASP A 93 10.19 -10.99 -8.28
N GLY A 94 9.52 -12.16 -8.30
CA GLY A 94 9.55 -13.12 -7.19
C GLY A 94 8.77 -12.70 -5.93
N GLY A 95 7.94 -11.66 -6.00
CA GLY A 95 7.14 -11.17 -4.87
C GLY A 95 7.94 -10.46 -3.79
N ILE A 96 9.14 -9.97 -4.14
CA ILE A 96 10.05 -9.28 -3.24
C ILE A 96 9.54 -7.87 -2.94
N VAL A 97 9.67 -7.44 -1.68
CA VAL A 97 9.42 -6.07 -1.22
C VAL A 97 10.65 -5.59 -0.46
N GLN A 98 11.13 -4.41 -0.80
CA GLN A 98 12.30 -3.80 -0.19
C GLN A 98 12.20 -2.27 -0.22
N PRO A 99 12.99 -1.54 0.61
CA PRO A 99 13.17 -0.11 0.42
C PRO A 99 13.76 0.18 -0.97
N SER A 100 13.38 1.32 -1.56
CA SER A 100 13.99 1.76 -2.82
C SER A 100 15.48 2.07 -2.62
N LEU A 101 16.29 1.64 -3.59
CA LEU A 101 17.74 1.84 -3.57
C LEU A 101 18.17 3.32 -3.77
N ALA A 102 17.24 4.17 -4.18
CA ALA A 102 17.49 5.60 -4.42
C ALA A 102 17.27 6.49 -3.20
N LEU A 103 16.91 5.92 -2.04
CA LEU A 103 16.58 6.68 -0.84
C LEU A 103 17.82 7.17 -0.10
N ALA A 104 17.68 8.34 0.53
CA ALA A 104 18.65 8.76 1.55
C ALA A 104 18.59 7.80 2.76
N PRO A 105 19.71 7.53 3.45
CA PRO A 105 19.77 6.49 4.50
C PRO A 105 18.72 6.62 5.61
N GLN A 106 18.34 7.86 5.99
CA GLN A 106 17.31 8.09 7.02
C GLN A 106 15.91 7.69 6.54
N ILE A 107 15.60 7.90 5.27
CA ILE A 107 14.31 7.53 4.66
C ILE A 107 14.28 6.02 4.38
N GLU A 108 15.40 5.46 3.92
CA GLU A 108 15.55 4.01 3.76
C GLU A 108 15.26 3.26 5.06
N ALA A 109 15.84 3.74 6.18
CA ALA A 109 15.61 3.15 7.51
C ALA A 109 14.12 3.17 7.91
N LYS A 110 13.40 4.27 7.63
CA LYS A 110 11.95 4.37 7.89
C LYS A 110 11.12 3.46 6.98
N ALA A 111 11.50 3.33 5.71
CA ALA A 111 10.86 2.40 4.77
C ALA A 111 11.06 0.95 5.24
N ALA A 112 12.29 0.59 5.60
CA ALA A 112 12.62 -0.73 6.15
C ALA A 112 11.85 -1.02 7.44
N ALA A 113 11.72 -0.02 8.33
CA ALA A 113 10.96 -0.14 9.56
C ALA A 113 9.47 -0.43 9.30
N LEU A 114 8.82 0.26 8.34
CA LEU A 114 7.44 -0.03 7.96
C LEU A 114 7.28 -1.44 7.38
N ILE A 115 8.17 -1.83 6.47
CA ILE A 115 8.17 -3.16 5.84
C ILE A 115 8.25 -4.25 6.91
N ASP A 116 9.19 -4.12 7.85
CA ASP A 116 9.37 -5.07 8.96
C ASP A 116 8.19 -5.05 9.96
N LEU A 117 7.66 -3.87 10.28
CA LEU A 117 6.54 -3.69 11.20
C LEU A 117 5.35 -4.58 10.86
N VAL A 118 5.02 -4.66 9.57
CA VAL A 118 3.87 -5.42 9.05
C VAL A 118 4.28 -6.70 8.30
N GLY A 119 5.59 -7.02 8.26
CA GLY A 119 6.15 -8.23 7.66
C GLY A 119 5.91 -8.32 6.15
N LEU A 120 6.05 -7.22 5.42
CA LEU A 120 5.92 -7.23 3.96
C LEU A 120 7.08 -7.98 3.28
N ASP A 121 8.24 -8.03 3.92
CA ASP A 121 9.45 -8.70 3.44
C ASP A 121 9.49 -10.21 3.72
N ARG A 122 8.42 -10.79 4.28
CA ARG A 122 8.35 -12.26 4.44
C ARG A 122 8.43 -12.95 3.08
N HIS A 123 9.54 -13.67 2.89
CA HIS A 123 9.87 -14.35 1.64
C HIS A 123 10.77 -15.57 1.90
N PRO A 124 10.70 -16.67 1.12
CA PRO A 124 11.53 -17.87 1.32
C PRO A 124 13.05 -17.60 1.32
N GLY A 125 13.51 -16.55 0.63
CA GLY A 125 14.92 -16.15 0.59
C GLY A 125 15.39 -15.37 1.83
N GLN A 126 14.52 -15.08 2.79
CA GLN A 126 14.84 -14.28 3.98
C GLN A 126 15.29 -15.17 5.16
N PRO A 127 15.97 -14.59 6.19
CA PRO A 127 16.29 -15.29 7.43
C PRO A 127 15.05 -15.88 8.12
N ALA A 128 15.24 -16.88 8.98
CA ALA A 128 14.17 -17.66 9.61
C ALA A 128 13.04 -16.81 10.25
N ALA A 129 13.37 -15.69 10.88
CA ALA A 129 12.39 -14.78 11.49
C ALA A 129 11.47 -14.09 10.46
N LYS A 130 11.88 -14.04 9.19
CA LYS A 130 11.17 -13.40 8.07
C LYS A 130 10.71 -14.41 7.00
N GLN A 131 10.71 -15.70 7.34
CA GLN A 131 10.16 -16.73 6.47
C GLN A 131 8.62 -16.63 6.39
N PRO A 132 8.02 -17.00 5.25
CA PRO A 132 6.58 -17.16 5.14
C PRO A 132 6.06 -18.18 6.15
N THR A 133 4.79 -18.07 6.50
CA THR A 133 4.09 -19.07 7.31
C THR A 133 2.95 -19.67 6.51
N ASP A 134 2.37 -20.77 6.98
CA ASP A 134 1.20 -21.39 6.32
C ASP A 134 0.02 -20.42 6.16
N ARG A 135 -0.07 -19.43 7.05
CA ARG A 135 -1.12 -18.42 7.04
C ARG A 135 -0.72 -17.09 6.40
N ASP A 136 0.56 -16.90 6.06
CA ASP A 136 1.08 -15.68 5.45
C ASP A 136 1.99 -15.99 4.26
N LYS A 137 1.37 -16.08 3.11
CA LYS A 137 2.02 -16.33 1.81
C LYS A 137 1.80 -15.14 0.86
N ARG A 138 1.77 -13.92 1.42
CA ARG A 138 1.56 -12.69 0.63
C ARG A 138 2.56 -12.51 -0.51
N TYR A 139 3.77 -13.06 -0.38
CA TYR A 139 4.77 -13.02 -1.45
C TYR A 139 4.32 -13.74 -2.72
N LEU A 140 3.60 -14.88 -2.61
CA LEU A 140 3.07 -15.61 -3.79
C LEU A 140 2.03 -14.77 -4.54
N GLU A 141 1.14 -14.10 -3.81
CA GLU A 141 0.16 -13.22 -4.43
C GLU A 141 0.83 -12.04 -5.12
N ARG A 142 1.87 -11.45 -4.51
CA ARG A 142 2.66 -10.38 -5.14
C ARG A 142 3.36 -10.84 -6.40
N GLU A 143 3.98 -12.01 -6.38
CA GLU A 143 4.62 -12.63 -7.55
C GLU A 143 3.61 -12.84 -8.68
N GLU A 144 2.45 -13.41 -8.37
CA GLU A 144 1.37 -13.59 -9.33
C GLU A 144 0.92 -12.25 -9.94
N LYS A 145 0.72 -11.21 -9.10
CA LYS A 145 0.27 -9.90 -9.60
C LYS A 145 1.36 -9.14 -10.33
N TRP A 146 2.62 -9.30 -9.93
CA TRP A 146 3.75 -8.80 -10.71
C TRP A 146 3.79 -9.40 -12.11
N THR A 147 3.76 -10.72 -12.21
CA THR A 147 3.73 -11.44 -13.49
C THR A 147 2.53 -11.01 -14.35
N LEU A 148 1.34 -10.91 -13.74
CA LEU A 148 0.12 -10.45 -14.42
C LEU A 148 0.29 -9.04 -14.98
N ALA A 149 0.79 -8.09 -14.19
CA ALA A 149 0.95 -6.70 -14.59
C ALA A 149 1.97 -6.57 -15.74
N GLN A 150 3.12 -7.26 -15.66
CA GLN A 150 4.13 -7.26 -16.72
C GLN A 150 3.61 -7.89 -18.02
N ALA A 151 2.91 -9.02 -17.93
CA ALA A 151 2.32 -9.67 -19.09
C ALA A 151 1.22 -8.80 -19.73
N THR A 152 0.43 -8.09 -18.91
CA THR A 152 -0.60 -7.18 -19.37
C THR A 152 0.00 -5.96 -20.08
N ARG A 153 1.05 -5.37 -19.49
CA ARG A 153 1.81 -4.29 -20.15
C ARG A 153 2.35 -4.73 -21.50
N ALA A 154 2.99 -5.91 -21.58
CA ALA A 154 3.51 -6.44 -22.84
C ALA A 154 2.41 -6.66 -23.90
N LYS A 155 1.19 -7.01 -23.49
CA LYS A 155 0.03 -7.11 -24.39
C LYS A 155 -0.42 -5.72 -24.86
N LEU A 156 -0.51 -4.74 -23.96
CA LEU A 156 -0.88 -3.37 -24.30
C LEU A 156 0.12 -2.77 -25.31
N MET A 157 1.42 -2.95 -25.11
CA MET A 157 2.44 -2.47 -26.06
C MET A 157 2.28 -3.01 -27.49
N ARG A 158 1.67 -4.20 -27.65
CA ARG A 158 1.40 -4.81 -28.96
C ARG A 158 0.08 -4.38 -29.56
N ASN A 159 -0.89 -4.01 -28.75
CA ASN A 159 -2.23 -3.64 -29.17
C ASN A 159 -2.79 -2.52 -28.27
N ASP A 160 -2.26 -1.32 -28.44
CA ASP A 160 -2.62 -0.15 -27.65
C ASP A 160 -3.91 0.48 -28.20
N THR A 161 -5.01 0.16 -27.56
CA THR A 161 -6.33 0.74 -27.83
C THR A 161 -6.94 1.30 -26.55
N LEU A 162 -7.85 2.27 -26.68
CA LEU A 162 -8.56 2.84 -25.53
C LEU A 162 -9.30 1.77 -24.75
N ASP A 163 -10.02 0.88 -25.44
CA ASP A 163 -10.77 -0.22 -24.81
C ASP A 163 -9.84 -1.15 -24.02
N PHE A 164 -8.66 -1.46 -24.56
CA PHE A 164 -7.72 -2.31 -23.86
C PHE A 164 -7.09 -1.60 -22.64
N ARG A 165 -6.84 -0.29 -22.72
CA ARG A 165 -6.44 0.50 -21.54
C ARG A 165 -7.49 0.46 -20.43
N GLU A 166 -8.77 0.51 -20.74
CA GLU A 166 -9.88 0.37 -19.78
C GLU A 166 -9.89 -1.03 -19.16
N VAL A 167 -9.73 -2.08 -19.96
CA VAL A 167 -9.61 -3.47 -19.46
C VAL A 167 -8.43 -3.60 -18.49
N VAL A 168 -7.29 -2.97 -18.78
CA VAL A 168 -6.13 -2.96 -17.87
C VAL A 168 -6.48 -2.32 -16.52
N VAL A 169 -7.18 -1.18 -16.54
CA VAL A 169 -7.63 -0.50 -15.32
C VAL A 169 -8.57 -1.37 -14.49
N ASP A 170 -9.54 -2.00 -15.13
CA ASP A 170 -10.50 -2.88 -14.44
C ASP A 170 -9.80 -4.11 -13.84
N LEU A 171 -8.85 -4.69 -14.59
CA LEU A 171 -8.04 -5.80 -14.11
C LEU A 171 -7.20 -5.38 -12.88
N ALA A 172 -6.59 -4.21 -12.91
CA ALA A 172 -5.80 -3.66 -11.82
C ALA A 172 -6.67 -3.45 -10.55
N LYS A 173 -7.84 -2.83 -10.69
CA LYS A 173 -8.79 -2.62 -9.59
C LYS A 173 -9.23 -3.95 -8.94
N GLN A 174 -9.50 -4.97 -9.74
CA GLN A 174 -9.89 -6.28 -9.22
C GLN A 174 -8.73 -7.02 -8.56
N SER A 175 -7.51 -6.80 -9.04
CA SER A 175 -6.30 -7.44 -8.51
C SER A 175 -5.82 -6.84 -7.19
N GLY A 176 -6.05 -5.54 -6.96
CA GLY A 176 -5.33 -4.78 -5.92
C GLY A 176 -3.86 -4.56 -6.27
N PHE A 177 -3.01 -4.37 -5.27
CA PHE A 177 -1.56 -4.17 -5.43
C PHE A 177 -1.23 -2.99 -6.35
N PHE A 178 -1.79 -1.83 -6.02
CA PHE A 178 -1.68 -0.60 -6.80
C PHE A 178 -0.22 -0.26 -7.17
N SER A 179 0.70 -0.37 -6.21
CA SER A 179 2.12 -0.08 -6.44
C SER A 179 2.74 -0.96 -7.52
N ILE A 180 2.32 -2.22 -7.65
CA ILE A 180 2.79 -3.13 -8.71
C ILE A 180 2.36 -2.63 -10.09
N TRP A 181 1.11 -2.16 -10.21
CA TRP A 181 0.60 -1.62 -11.48
C TRP A 181 1.27 -0.31 -11.85
N ILE A 182 1.47 0.61 -10.89
CA ILE A 182 2.23 1.85 -11.11
C ILE A 182 3.67 1.55 -11.54
N ALA A 183 4.33 0.58 -10.91
CA ALA A 183 5.67 0.16 -11.29
C ALA A 183 5.71 -0.48 -12.69
N ALA A 184 4.73 -1.32 -13.03
CA ALA A 184 4.65 -1.91 -14.37
C ALA A 184 4.47 -0.86 -15.48
N PHE A 185 3.72 0.20 -15.23
CA PHE A 185 3.46 1.29 -16.19
C PHE A 185 4.25 2.57 -15.86
N HIS A 186 5.46 2.43 -15.30
CA HIS A 186 6.29 3.56 -14.87
C HIS A 186 6.64 4.56 -16.00
N ASP A 187 6.66 4.14 -17.23
CA ASP A 187 6.97 4.90 -18.44
C ASP A 187 5.72 5.28 -19.29
N ASP A 188 4.51 4.97 -18.82
CA ASP A 188 3.25 5.32 -19.48
C ASP A 188 2.42 6.30 -18.61
N PRO A 189 2.55 7.62 -18.83
CA PRO A 189 1.83 8.63 -18.05
C PRO A 189 0.30 8.52 -18.14
N ASP A 190 -0.25 8.14 -19.31
CA ASP A 190 -1.70 7.98 -19.46
C ASP A 190 -2.22 6.77 -18.66
N MET A 191 -1.51 5.63 -18.69
CA MET A 191 -1.89 4.50 -17.85
C MET A 191 -1.76 4.84 -16.37
N ARG A 192 -0.71 5.53 -15.93
CA ARG A 192 -0.59 5.99 -14.54
C ARG A 192 -1.75 6.88 -14.14
N ARG A 193 -2.12 7.87 -14.98
CA ARG A 193 -3.28 8.72 -14.75
C ARG A 193 -4.55 7.91 -14.56
N ARG A 194 -4.84 6.97 -15.46
CA ARG A 194 -6.04 6.11 -15.41
C ARG A 194 -6.08 5.26 -14.15
N LEU A 195 -4.95 4.67 -13.76
CA LEU A 195 -4.82 3.88 -12.54
C LEU A 195 -5.07 4.76 -11.30
N VAL A 196 -4.44 5.92 -11.21
CA VAL A 196 -4.61 6.86 -10.08
C VAL A 196 -6.06 7.33 -9.96
N GLU A 197 -6.71 7.63 -11.09
CA GLU A 197 -8.12 8.06 -11.11
C GLU A 197 -9.09 6.93 -10.73
N ALA A 198 -8.74 5.70 -11.01
CA ALA A 198 -9.60 4.53 -10.80
C ALA A 198 -9.53 3.93 -9.39
N PHE A 199 -8.38 4.07 -8.71
CA PHE A 199 -8.24 3.58 -7.34
C PHE A 199 -8.69 4.64 -6.33
N VAL A 200 -9.81 4.36 -5.66
CA VAL A 200 -10.31 5.22 -4.57
C VAL A 200 -9.26 5.34 -3.49
N GLY A 201 -9.09 6.54 -2.97
CA GLY A 201 -8.15 6.83 -1.87
C GLY A 201 -6.72 7.09 -2.30
N THR A 202 -6.40 6.99 -3.60
CA THR A 202 -5.06 7.35 -4.07
C THR A 202 -4.76 8.82 -3.78
N ALA A 203 -3.65 9.06 -3.10
CA ALA A 203 -3.17 10.41 -2.78
C ALA A 203 -2.61 11.08 -4.03
N ARG A 204 -3.39 11.95 -4.66
CA ARG A 204 -2.99 12.65 -5.91
C ARG A 204 -1.79 13.58 -5.69
N ASP A 205 -1.57 14.05 -4.48
CA ASP A 205 -0.42 14.84 -4.06
C ASP A 205 0.90 14.07 -4.04
N CYS A 206 0.87 12.77 -4.29
CA CYS A 206 2.04 11.92 -4.56
C CYS A 206 2.55 11.99 -6.02
N PHE A 207 1.83 12.71 -6.90
CA PHE A 207 2.12 12.74 -8.34
C PHE A 207 2.28 14.16 -8.86
N GLU A 208 3.21 14.34 -9.80
CA GLU A 208 3.39 15.56 -10.58
C GLU A 208 2.30 15.71 -11.66
N ALA A 209 2.33 16.83 -12.40
CA ALA A 209 1.37 17.08 -13.47
C ALA A 209 1.49 16.07 -14.64
N ASP A 210 2.67 15.53 -14.86
CA ASP A 210 2.96 14.48 -15.86
C ASP A 210 2.80 13.05 -15.31
N TRP A 211 2.23 12.92 -14.10
CA TRP A 211 2.03 11.66 -13.37
C TRP A 211 3.34 10.99 -12.91
N GLY A 212 4.46 11.69 -12.91
CA GLY A 212 5.68 11.31 -12.21
C GLY A 212 5.45 11.27 -10.70
N LEU A 213 6.25 10.48 -9.98
CA LEU A 213 6.19 10.45 -8.52
C LEU A 213 6.92 11.66 -7.94
N LYS A 214 6.40 12.23 -6.86
CA LYS A 214 7.02 13.32 -6.11
C LYS A 214 6.92 13.12 -4.60
N VAL A 215 7.72 13.87 -3.86
CA VAL A 215 7.59 13.97 -2.41
C VAL A 215 6.20 14.48 -2.04
N ARG A 216 5.54 13.80 -1.12
CA ARG A 216 4.22 14.18 -0.63
C ARG A 216 4.32 15.35 0.34
N VAL A 217 3.47 16.36 0.15
CA VAL A 217 3.44 17.55 1.02
C VAL A 217 3.08 17.17 2.44
N GLY A 218 3.96 17.51 3.39
CA GLY A 218 3.78 17.20 4.82
C GLY A 218 4.23 15.79 5.23
N GLY A 219 4.67 14.96 4.27
CA GLY A 219 5.32 13.68 4.53
C GLY A 219 6.84 13.79 4.62
N HIS A 220 7.49 12.66 4.87
CA HIS A 220 8.96 12.54 4.85
C HIS A 220 9.49 12.32 3.43
N ILE A 221 8.68 11.82 2.53
CA ILE A 221 8.99 11.51 1.13
C ILE A 221 7.74 11.63 0.25
#